data_b339c3d38ba30caefca9e86e38ff362c
#
_entry.id   b339c3d38ba30caefca9e86e38ff362c
#
_cell.length_a   1.000
_cell.length_b   1.000
_cell.length_c   1.000
_cell.angle_alpha   90.00
_cell.angle_beta   90.00
_cell.angle_gamma   90.00
#
_symmetry.space_group_name_H-M   'P 1'
#
loop_
_entity.id
_entity.type
_entity.pdbx_description
1 polymer ?
#
loop_
_entity_poly.entity_id
_entity_poly.type
_entity_poly.pdbx_seq_one_letter_code
_entity_poly.pdbx_strand_id
1 'polypeptide(L)'
;FDLYALPDDFPGYEAAKAIGEHYARVAALETAFAEAINDSRFIPYIQLHEFEALLFCGIDYLAKRYPGCEKRCEQLKKDLEKTSNPELINNSPETAPSKRIIKAIEGDKKQHYNYNKPATGKDVTKSVGMDELRARCSHFNEWIEKLIDC
;
A
#
# COMPACT_ATOMS: atom_id res chain seq x y z
N PHE A 1 4.02 -7.15 6.17
CA PHE A 1 4.94 -6.06 6.56
C PHE A 1 4.91 -4.95 5.53
N ASP A 2 5.14 -3.69 5.94
CA ASP A 2 5.36 -2.58 5.01
C ASP A 2 6.86 -2.49 4.66
N LEU A 3 7.20 -2.37 3.39
CA LEU A 3 8.60 -2.31 2.92
C LEU A 3 9.43 -1.23 3.66
N TYR A 4 8.82 -0.08 3.97
CA TYR A 4 9.50 1.01 4.69
C TYR A 4 9.69 0.79 6.19
N ALA A 5 8.99 -0.18 6.76
CA ALA A 5 9.07 -0.52 8.17
C ALA A 5 9.99 -1.72 8.44
N LEU A 6 10.63 -2.27 7.41
CA LEU A 6 11.56 -3.37 7.60
C LEU A 6 12.82 -2.89 8.33
N PRO A 7 13.27 -3.61 9.35
CA PRO A 7 14.52 -3.29 10.05
C PRO A 7 15.74 -3.64 9.17
N ASP A 8 16.88 -3.03 9.46
CA ASP A 8 18.10 -3.23 8.68
C ASP A 8 18.65 -4.66 8.75
N ASP A 9 18.31 -5.41 9.80
CA ASP A 9 18.67 -6.82 9.98
C ASP A 9 17.65 -7.81 9.41
N PHE A 10 16.66 -7.31 8.65
CA PHE A 10 15.68 -8.17 7.97
C PHE A 10 16.38 -9.11 6.96
N PRO A 11 15.95 -10.39 6.85
CA PRO A 11 16.55 -11.34 5.91
C PRO A 11 16.65 -10.80 4.49
N GLY A 12 17.85 -10.79 3.92
CA GLY A 12 18.10 -10.32 2.55
C GLY A 12 18.10 -8.80 2.36
N TYR A 13 17.92 -7.99 3.41
CA TYR A 13 17.74 -6.54 3.30
C TYR A 13 18.90 -5.83 2.59
N GLU A 14 20.13 -6.13 2.98
CA GLU A 14 21.32 -5.50 2.37
C GLU A 14 21.47 -5.83 0.87
N ALA A 15 21.23 -7.10 0.49
CA ALA A 15 21.28 -7.50 -0.92
C ALA A 15 20.15 -6.83 -1.73
N ALA A 16 18.96 -6.71 -1.15
CA ALA A 16 17.80 -6.11 -1.79
C ALA A 16 17.93 -4.59 -2.01
N LYS A 17 18.77 -3.88 -1.25
CA LYS A 17 19.05 -2.45 -1.46
C LYS A 17 19.59 -2.13 -2.86
N ALA A 18 20.33 -3.05 -3.46
CA ALA A 18 20.90 -2.88 -4.80
C ALA A 18 19.87 -3.09 -5.92
N ILE A 19 18.69 -3.62 -5.61
CA ILE A 19 17.64 -3.90 -6.59
C ILE A 19 16.79 -2.64 -6.78
N GLY A 20 16.88 -2.02 -7.94
CA GLY A 20 16.18 -0.77 -8.25
C GLY A 20 14.71 -0.96 -8.63
N GLU A 21 14.33 -2.12 -9.14
CA GLU A 21 12.95 -2.41 -9.52
C GLU A 21 12.16 -2.87 -8.27
N HIS A 22 11.00 -2.24 -8.02
CA HIS A 22 10.26 -2.38 -6.77
C HIS A 22 9.72 -3.79 -6.53
N TYR A 23 9.12 -4.42 -7.54
CA TYR A 23 8.58 -5.78 -7.40
C TYR A 23 9.70 -6.82 -7.24
N ALA A 24 10.78 -6.70 -8.02
CA ALA A 24 11.93 -7.59 -7.89
C ALA A 24 12.58 -7.47 -6.50
N ARG A 25 12.66 -6.25 -5.96
CA ARG A 25 13.18 -6.01 -4.62
C ARG A 25 12.33 -6.70 -3.55
N VAL A 26 11.02 -6.54 -3.62
CA VAL A 26 10.10 -7.19 -2.65
C VAL A 26 10.13 -8.70 -2.80
N ALA A 27 10.12 -9.23 -4.01
CA ALA A 27 10.22 -10.67 -4.26
C ALA A 27 11.51 -11.28 -3.68
N ALA A 28 12.65 -10.59 -3.81
CA ALA A 28 13.91 -11.03 -3.21
C ALA A 28 13.85 -11.05 -1.68
N LEU A 29 13.23 -10.03 -1.05
CA LEU A 29 13.04 -9.98 0.40
C LEU A 29 12.08 -11.08 0.89
N GLU A 30 11.00 -11.32 0.19
CA GLU A 30 10.04 -12.39 0.52
C GLU A 30 10.69 -13.77 0.40
N THR A 31 11.51 -13.98 -0.63
CA THR A 31 12.28 -15.23 -0.79
C THR A 31 13.23 -15.44 0.38
N ALA A 32 14.05 -14.45 0.71
CA ALA A 32 14.97 -14.53 1.83
C ALA A 32 14.27 -14.73 3.18
N PHE A 33 13.08 -14.13 3.35
CA PHE A 33 12.27 -14.28 4.54
C PHE A 33 11.68 -15.69 4.64
N ALA A 34 11.17 -16.26 3.55
CA ALA A 34 10.69 -17.64 3.50
C ALA A 34 11.80 -18.63 3.85
N GLU A 35 13.00 -18.46 3.29
CA GLU A 35 14.18 -19.27 3.58
C GLU A 35 14.59 -19.19 5.05
N ALA A 36 14.57 -17.99 5.64
CA ALA A 36 14.91 -17.79 7.05
C ALA A 36 13.91 -18.46 8.01
N ILE A 37 12.62 -18.46 7.68
CA ILE A 37 11.58 -19.15 8.46
C ILE A 37 11.64 -20.67 8.26
N ASN A 38 11.98 -21.12 7.05
CA ASN A 38 12.12 -22.53 6.69
C ASN A 38 10.91 -23.40 7.05
N ASP A 39 9.70 -22.92 6.83
CA ASP A 39 8.43 -23.63 6.96
C ASP A 39 7.62 -23.49 5.68
N SER A 40 7.30 -24.59 5.01
CA SER A 40 6.58 -24.59 3.72
C SER A 40 5.16 -24.01 3.81
N ARG A 41 4.60 -23.90 5.01
CA ARG A 41 3.28 -23.28 5.24
C ARG A 41 3.36 -21.74 5.32
N PHE A 42 4.57 -21.20 5.43
CA PHE A 42 4.77 -19.76 5.54
C PHE A 42 4.76 -19.11 4.17
N ILE A 43 3.81 -18.23 3.94
CA ILE A 43 3.67 -17.45 2.71
C ILE A 43 3.96 -15.98 3.05
N PRO A 44 5.17 -15.48 2.78
CA PRO A 44 5.52 -14.10 3.09
C PRO A 44 4.74 -13.12 2.23
N TYR A 45 4.49 -11.94 2.80
CA TYR A 45 3.98 -10.80 2.07
C TYR A 45 4.58 -9.51 2.63
N ILE A 46 5.21 -8.76 1.75
CA ILE A 46 5.75 -7.43 2.04
C ILE A 46 5.03 -6.43 1.14
N GLN A 47 4.20 -5.59 1.75
CA GLN A 47 3.49 -4.55 1.03
C GLN A 47 4.48 -3.55 0.42
N LEU A 48 4.36 -3.29 -0.88
CA LEU A 48 5.11 -2.24 -1.54
C LEU A 48 4.78 -0.90 -0.88
N HIS A 49 5.82 -0.23 -0.41
CA HIS A 49 5.75 1.04 0.31
C HIS A 49 4.99 0.93 1.62
N GLU A 50 3.68 1.10 1.63
CA GLU A 50 2.82 1.12 2.81
C GLU A 50 1.44 0.55 2.49
N PHE A 51 0.74 0.04 3.51
CA PHE A 51 -0.64 -0.42 3.39
C PHE A 51 -1.57 0.62 2.72
N GLU A 52 -1.33 1.89 2.96
CA GLU A 52 -2.12 2.98 2.37
C GLU A 52 -2.09 3.01 0.84
N ALA A 53 -1.15 2.36 0.19
CA ALA A 53 -1.18 2.19 -1.28
C ALA A 53 -2.49 1.53 -1.74
N LEU A 54 -2.99 0.53 -1.01
CA LEU A 54 -4.25 -0.14 -1.31
C LEU A 54 -5.47 0.79 -1.23
N LEU A 55 -5.40 1.84 -0.39
CA LEU A 55 -6.50 2.79 -0.24
C LEU A 55 -6.71 3.67 -1.48
N PHE A 56 -5.72 3.75 -2.36
CA PHE A 56 -5.87 4.43 -3.65
C PHE A 56 -6.82 3.70 -4.61
N CYS A 57 -7.13 2.43 -4.36
CA CYS A 57 -8.23 1.75 -5.04
C CYS A 57 -9.60 2.36 -4.69
N GLY A 58 -9.72 3.00 -3.51
CA GLY A 58 -10.95 3.51 -2.95
C GLY A 58 -11.01 5.01 -2.70
N ILE A 59 -10.39 5.85 -3.55
CA ILE A 59 -10.35 7.30 -3.36
C ILE A 59 -11.76 7.91 -3.26
N ASP A 60 -12.73 7.38 -4.01
CA ASP A 60 -14.12 7.84 -3.93
C ASP A 60 -14.78 7.55 -2.57
N TYR A 61 -14.39 6.45 -1.93
CA TYR A 61 -14.84 6.13 -0.58
C TYR A 61 -14.16 7.02 0.46
N LEU A 62 -12.89 7.41 0.25
CA LEU A 62 -12.23 8.43 1.07
C LEU A 62 -12.98 9.75 1.01
N ALA A 63 -13.36 10.22 -0.18
CA ALA A 63 -14.11 11.45 -0.37
C ALA A 63 -15.48 11.42 0.32
N LYS A 64 -16.18 10.28 0.25
CA LYS A 64 -17.47 10.08 0.94
C LYS A 64 -17.33 10.06 2.46
N ARG A 65 -16.24 9.45 2.98
CA ARG A 65 -15.98 9.36 4.42
C ARG A 65 -15.59 10.71 5.03
N TYR A 66 -14.93 11.55 4.26
CA TYR A 66 -14.42 12.85 4.69
C TYR A 66 -14.98 13.99 3.81
N PRO A 67 -16.26 14.36 4.00
CA PRO A 67 -16.90 15.41 3.20
C PRO A 67 -16.10 16.73 3.20
N GLY A 68 -15.96 17.34 2.03
CA GLY A 68 -15.20 18.59 1.84
C GLY A 68 -13.74 18.37 1.43
N CYS A 69 -13.27 17.10 1.33
CA CYS A 69 -11.96 16.82 0.76
C CYS A 69 -12.00 16.39 -0.72
N GLU A 70 -13.16 16.49 -1.39
CA GLU A 70 -13.40 15.98 -2.75
C GLU A 70 -12.37 16.50 -3.74
N LYS A 71 -12.08 17.80 -3.75
CA LYS A 71 -11.07 18.40 -4.65
C LYS A 71 -9.66 17.84 -4.42
N ARG A 72 -9.32 17.54 -3.16
CA ARG A 72 -8.02 16.96 -2.81
C ARG A 72 -7.97 15.48 -3.17
N CYS A 73 -9.09 14.77 -3.03
CA CYS A 73 -9.23 13.39 -3.50
C CYS A 73 -9.12 13.29 -5.02
N GLU A 74 -9.66 14.25 -5.79
CA GLU A 74 -9.43 14.31 -7.24
C GLU A 74 -7.94 14.49 -7.59
N GLN A 75 -7.16 15.19 -6.75
CA GLN A 75 -5.72 15.26 -6.94
C GLN A 75 -5.05 13.89 -6.70
N LEU A 76 -5.50 13.11 -5.70
CA LEU A 76 -5.00 11.74 -5.50
C LEU A 76 -5.27 10.84 -6.71
N LYS A 77 -6.44 10.97 -7.35
CA LYS A 77 -6.74 10.23 -8.59
C LYS A 77 -5.76 10.58 -9.72
N LYS A 78 -5.52 11.87 -9.94
CA LYS A 78 -4.55 12.33 -10.95
C LYS A 78 -3.12 11.85 -10.66
N ASP A 79 -2.76 11.73 -9.39
CA ASP A 79 -1.45 11.19 -9.01
C ASP A 79 -1.39 9.67 -9.29
N LEU A 80 -2.49 8.95 -9.05
CA LEU A 80 -2.60 7.53 -9.37
C LEU A 80 -2.54 7.27 -10.88
N GLU A 81 -3.20 8.10 -11.70
CA GLU A 81 -3.19 7.98 -13.16
C GLU A 81 -1.77 8.00 -13.76
N LYS A 82 -0.83 8.70 -13.10
CA LYS A 82 0.57 8.78 -13.54
C LYS A 82 1.34 7.46 -13.32
N THR A 83 0.91 6.65 -12.38
CA THR A 83 1.58 5.39 -12.01
C THR A 83 0.84 4.17 -12.53
N SER A 84 -0.43 4.30 -12.93
CA SER A 84 -1.35 3.23 -13.36
C SER A 84 -1.53 2.07 -12.37
N ASN A 85 -0.77 2.01 -11.29
CA ASN A 85 -0.82 0.96 -10.28
C ASN A 85 -0.71 1.56 -8.88
N PRO A 86 -1.72 1.33 -7.99
CA PRO A 86 -1.69 1.82 -6.62
C PRO A 86 -0.46 1.42 -5.82
N GLU A 87 0.04 0.21 -6.02
CA GLU A 87 1.22 -0.30 -5.29
C GLU A 87 2.51 0.45 -5.63
N LEU A 88 2.56 1.15 -6.77
CA LEU A 88 3.73 1.91 -7.21
C LEU A 88 3.62 3.42 -6.92
N ILE A 89 2.57 3.85 -6.20
CA ILE A 89 2.32 5.26 -5.94
C ILE A 89 3.24 5.82 -4.86
N ASN A 90 4.53 5.85 -5.15
CA ASN A 90 5.51 6.50 -4.30
C ASN A 90 6.74 6.98 -5.06
N ASN A 91 7.26 8.14 -4.66
CA ASN A 91 8.50 8.69 -5.21
C ASN A 91 9.55 8.96 -4.12
N SER A 92 9.12 9.09 -2.84
CA SER A 92 10.00 9.35 -1.71
C SER A 92 9.26 9.15 -0.38
N PRO A 93 9.96 9.08 0.76
CA PRO A 93 9.32 9.05 2.10
C PRO A 93 8.38 10.23 2.37
N GLU A 94 8.68 11.42 1.81
CA GLU A 94 7.86 12.62 1.99
C GLU A 94 6.55 12.56 1.17
N THR A 95 6.53 11.77 0.11
CA THR A 95 5.38 11.59 -0.77
C THR A 95 4.76 10.21 -0.67
N ALA A 96 5.07 9.49 0.40
CA ALA A 96 4.52 8.17 0.71
C ALA A 96 2.97 8.16 0.68
N PRO A 97 2.35 7.02 0.37
CA PRO A 97 0.89 6.90 0.28
C PRO A 97 0.15 7.50 1.46
N SER A 98 0.57 7.20 2.70
CA SER A 98 -0.03 7.77 3.92
C SER A 98 0.05 9.29 3.98
N LYS A 99 1.18 9.89 3.58
CA LYS A 99 1.37 11.34 3.58
C LYS A 99 0.44 12.05 2.60
N ARG A 100 0.24 11.44 1.43
CA ARG A 100 -0.71 11.95 0.42
C ARG A 100 -2.14 11.91 0.94
N ILE A 101 -2.56 10.81 1.57
CA ILE A 101 -3.89 10.64 2.14
C ILE A 101 -4.10 11.61 3.31
N ILE A 102 -3.16 11.71 4.25
CA ILE A 102 -3.21 12.67 5.35
C ILE A 102 -3.37 14.10 4.81
N LYS A 103 -2.54 14.50 3.85
CA LYS A 103 -2.63 15.82 3.23
C LYS A 103 -3.99 16.06 2.57
N ALA A 104 -4.57 15.05 1.93
CA ALA A 104 -5.89 15.17 1.31
C ALA A 104 -7.00 15.33 2.36
N ILE A 105 -6.93 14.61 3.47
CA ILE A 105 -7.96 14.61 4.51
C ILE A 105 -7.80 15.80 5.47
N GLU A 106 -6.58 16.07 5.96
CA GLU A 106 -6.29 17.05 7.02
C GLU A 106 -5.84 18.41 6.50
N GLY A 107 -5.58 18.53 5.19
CA GLY A 107 -4.97 19.72 4.57
C GLY A 107 -5.79 21.01 4.64
N ASP A 108 -7.04 20.95 5.08
CA ASP A 108 -7.89 22.15 5.32
C ASP A 108 -8.19 22.29 6.82
N LYS A 109 -7.53 23.27 7.45
CA LYS A 109 -7.73 23.58 8.89
C LYS A 109 -9.18 23.90 9.27
N LYS A 110 -10.06 24.15 8.30
CA LYS A 110 -11.48 24.42 8.54
C LYS A 110 -12.30 23.16 8.83
N GLN A 111 -11.83 21.99 8.42
CA GLN A 111 -12.62 20.76 8.50
C GLN A 111 -12.25 19.82 9.64
N HIS A 112 -11.22 20.06 10.43
CA HIS A 112 -10.83 19.35 11.65
C HIS A 112 -10.91 17.80 11.59
N TYR A 113 -10.72 17.21 10.42
CA TYR A 113 -10.59 15.76 10.34
C TYR A 113 -9.20 15.32 10.76
N ASN A 114 -9.15 14.30 11.60
CA ASN A 114 -7.94 13.55 11.88
C ASN A 114 -7.99 12.22 11.13
N TYR A 115 -6.97 11.92 10.37
CA TYR A 115 -6.86 10.65 9.68
C TYR A 115 -6.65 9.50 10.68
N ASN A 116 -7.66 8.63 10.80
CA ASN A 116 -7.56 7.42 11.60
C ASN A 116 -7.19 6.25 10.69
N LYS A 117 -5.89 5.90 10.65
CA LYS A 117 -5.31 4.87 9.78
C LYS A 117 -6.07 3.53 9.87
N PRO A 118 -6.24 2.89 11.06
CA PRO A 118 -6.93 1.60 11.14
C PRO A 118 -8.41 1.65 10.73
N ALA A 119 -9.15 2.64 11.22
CA ALA A 119 -10.58 2.76 10.91
C ALA A 119 -10.82 3.09 9.44
N THR A 120 -10.07 4.04 8.88
CA THR A 120 -10.19 4.42 7.47
C THR A 120 -9.76 3.27 6.57
N GLY A 121 -8.67 2.60 6.89
CA GLY A 121 -8.19 1.44 6.13
C GLY A 121 -9.25 0.36 6.04
N LYS A 122 -9.81 -0.05 7.18
CA LYS A 122 -10.88 -1.04 7.24
C LYS A 122 -12.10 -0.65 6.41
N ASP A 123 -12.59 0.59 6.57
CA ASP A 123 -13.83 1.02 5.92
C ASP A 123 -13.66 1.17 4.41
N VAL A 124 -12.52 1.72 3.96
CA VAL A 124 -12.24 1.90 2.53
C VAL A 124 -12.03 0.55 1.85
N THR A 125 -11.17 -0.32 2.40
CA THR A 125 -10.91 -1.63 1.79
C THR A 125 -12.16 -2.51 1.76
N LYS A 126 -13.00 -2.47 2.80
CA LYS A 126 -14.30 -3.14 2.82
C LYS A 126 -15.23 -2.60 1.73
N SER A 127 -15.23 -1.30 1.49
CA SER A 127 -16.10 -0.66 0.49
C SER A 127 -15.61 -0.90 -0.94
N VAL A 128 -14.30 -1.01 -1.15
CA VAL A 128 -13.69 -1.39 -2.44
C VAL A 128 -13.98 -2.84 -2.76
N GLY A 129 -13.81 -3.73 -1.80
CA GLY A 129 -13.97 -5.16 -1.96
C GLY A 129 -12.70 -5.85 -2.47
N MET A 130 -12.63 -7.17 -2.26
CA MET A 130 -11.45 -7.99 -2.58
C MET A 130 -11.17 -8.04 -4.07
N ASP A 131 -12.21 -8.19 -4.90
CA ASP A 131 -12.05 -8.34 -6.35
C ASP A 131 -11.40 -7.12 -6.99
N GLU A 132 -11.81 -5.91 -6.60
CA GLU A 132 -11.23 -4.66 -7.10
C GLU A 132 -9.79 -4.46 -6.60
N LEU A 133 -9.49 -4.79 -5.33
CA LEU A 133 -8.14 -4.75 -4.80
C LEU A 133 -7.21 -5.69 -5.59
N ARG A 134 -7.63 -6.91 -5.84
CA ARG A 134 -6.89 -7.91 -6.63
C ARG A 134 -6.68 -7.46 -8.07
N ALA A 135 -7.71 -6.90 -8.69
CA ALA A 135 -7.64 -6.43 -10.08
C ALA A 135 -6.64 -5.28 -10.28
N ARG A 136 -6.42 -4.45 -9.25
CA ARG A 136 -5.61 -3.24 -9.33
C ARG A 136 -4.23 -3.33 -8.68
N CYS A 137 -4.01 -4.31 -7.81
CA CYS A 137 -2.79 -4.49 -7.02
C CYS A 137 -2.21 -5.87 -7.32
N SER A 138 -1.29 -5.94 -8.28
CA SER A 138 -0.77 -7.21 -8.82
C SER A 138 -0.03 -8.04 -7.78
N HIS A 139 0.85 -7.43 -6.98
CA HIS A 139 1.59 -8.12 -5.94
C HIS A 139 0.67 -8.64 -4.82
N PHE A 140 -0.31 -7.82 -4.43
CA PHE A 140 -1.35 -8.26 -3.50
C PHE A 140 -2.16 -9.43 -4.06
N ASN A 141 -2.52 -9.38 -5.36
CA ASN A 141 -3.24 -10.48 -6.00
C ASN A 141 -2.43 -11.77 -6.02
N GLU A 142 -1.15 -11.72 -6.39
CA GLU A 142 -0.26 -12.89 -6.39
C GLU A 142 -0.16 -13.56 -5.01
N TRP A 143 -0.11 -12.76 -3.96
CA TRP A 143 -0.12 -13.28 -2.59
C TRP A 143 -1.46 -13.96 -2.24
N ILE A 144 -2.60 -13.35 -2.61
CA ILE A 144 -3.92 -13.96 -2.39
C ILE A 144 -4.06 -15.28 -3.17
N GLU A 145 -3.56 -15.35 -4.40
CA GLU A 145 -3.55 -16.60 -5.18
C GLU A 145 -2.78 -17.70 -4.47
N LYS A 146 -1.57 -17.42 -3.98
CA LYS A 146 -0.79 -18.38 -3.18
C LYS A 146 -1.54 -18.88 -1.93
N LEU A 147 -2.34 -18.02 -1.29
CA LEU A 147 -3.16 -18.39 -0.12
C LEU A 147 -4.37 -19.25 -0.48
N ILE A 148 -4.91 -19.12 -1.70
CA ILE A 148 -6.05 -19.92 -2.17
C ILE A 148 -5.58 -21.31 -2.61
N ASP A 149 -4.37 -21.41 -3.14
CA ASP A 149 -3.79 -22.65 -3.67
C ASP A 149 -3.15 -23.55 -2.57
N CYS A 150 -3.13 -23.09 -1.33
CA CYS A 150 -2.70 -23.86 -0.15
C CYS A 150 -3.85 -24.65 0.46
#